data_30bef5afaf9d76372afbee009f889468
#
_entry.id   30bef5afaf9d76372afbee009f889468
#
_cell.length_a   1.000
_cell.length_b   1.000
_cell.length_c   1.000
_cell.angle_alpha   90.00
_cell.angle_beta   90.00
_cell.angle_gamma   90.00
#
_symmetry.space_group_name_H-M   'P 1'
#
loop_
_entity.id
_entity.type
_entity.pdbx_description
1 polymer ?
#
loop_
_entity_poly.entity_id
_entity_poly.type
_entity_poly.pdbx_seq_one_letter_code
_entity_poly.pdbx_strand_id
1 'polypeptide(L)'
;MATMLKLSHVKKTFNKGTVTEKRALTGVDLELEEGDFVTVIGGNGAGKSTLLNMIAGVYPLDSGVIELDGTDVSRLSEPARATWLGRVFQDPMRGTAADMQIDENLALAKRRGKKRTLAWGITKEEKEQYPALLKTLDLGLDTRMSAKVGLLSGGQRQALTLLMATLTNPKLLLLDEHTAALDPKTAKKVLDLTEKIVDERKLTTLM
;
A
#
# COMPACT_ATOMS: atom_id res chain seq x y z
N MET A 1 -20.06 -7.37 -11.24
CA MET A 1 -19.34 -6.89 -10.04
C MET A 1 -19.03 -5.42 -10.23
N ALA A 2 -18.70 -4.66 -9.19
CA ALA A 2 -18.39 -3.24 -9.36
C ALA A 2 -16.93 -3.07 -9.79
N THR A 3 -16.66 -2.18 -10.75
CA THR A 3 -15.30 -1.85 -11.16
C THR A 3 -14.59 -1.07 -10.05
N MET A 4 -13.50 -1.61 -9.55
CA MET A 4 -12.73 -1.04 -8.42
C MET A 4 -11.58 -0.16 -8.90
N LEU A 5 -10.91 -0.55 -9.98
CA LEU A 5 -9.87 0.21 -10.66
C LEU A 5 -10.13 0.18 -12.16
N LYS A 6 -10.09 1.36 -12.80
CA LYS A 6 -10.09 1.46 -14.27
C LYS A 6 -9.02 2.44 -14.73
N LEU A 7 -8.17 1.96 -15.63
CA LEU A 7 -7.17 2.76 -16.34
C LEU A 7 -7.57 2.83 -17.79
N SER A 8 -7.62 4.02 -18.36
CA SER A 8 -7.94 4.24 -19.77
C SER A 8 -6.82 5.02 -20.45
N HIS A 9 -6.09 4.37 -21.35
CA HIS A 9 -5.01 4.94 -22.18
C HIS A 9 -3.97 5.73 -21.38
N VAL A 10 -3.56 5.20 -20.21
CA VAL A 10 -2.66 5.88 -19.28
C VAL A 10 -1.24 5.95 -19.84
N LYS A 11 -0.69 7.15 -19.95
CA LYS A 11 0.66 7.43 -20.47
C LYS A 11 1.51 8.17 -19.46
N LYS A 12 2.82 7.84 -19.45
CA LYS A 12 3.82 8.53 -18.65
C LYS A 12 5.18 8.54 -19.34
N THR A 13 5.72 9.74 -19.49
CA THR A 13 7.07 9.98 -20.00
C THR A 13 7.84 10.80 -18.97
N PHE A 14 9.00 10.34 -18.55
CA PHE A 14 9.90 11.08 -17.68
C PHE A 14 10.89 11.87 -18.52
N ASN A 15 11.33 13.02 -18.03
CA ASN A 15 12.36 13.88 -18.62
C ASN A 15 12.07 14.23 -20.10
N LYS A 16 10.81 14.52 -20.42
CA LYS A 16 10.33 14.80 -21.76
C LYS A 16 11.15 15.92 -22.43
N GLY A 17 11.60 15.69 -23.66
CA GLY A 17 12.38 16.64 -24.43
C GLY A 17 13.86 16.73 -24.03
N THR A 18 14.36 15.82 -23.21
CA THR A 18 15.80 15.74 -22.84
C THR A 18 16.43 14.47 -23.37
N VAL A 19 17.78 14.41 -23.35
CA VAL A 19 18.54 13.19 -23.73
C VAL A 19 18.24 11.98 -22.82
N THR A 20 17.65 12.20 -21.66
CA THR A 20 17.24 11.15 -20.69
C THR A 20 15.73 10.87 -20.75
N GLU A 21 15.07 11.25 -21.83
CA GLU A 21 13.65 10.96 -22.01
C GLU A 21 13.39 9.45 -21.91
N LYS A 22 12.43 9.07 -21.06
CA LYS A 22 12.01 7.70 -20.91
C LYS A 22 10.49 7.60 -20.94
N ARG A 23 9.95 6.92 -21.95
CA ARG A 23 8.54 6.56 -22.03
C ARG A 23 8.30 5.33 -21.13
N ALA A 24 7.76 5.55 -19.96
CA ALA A 24 7.54 4.49 -18.97
C ALA A 24 6.21 3.75 -19.19
N LEU A 25 5.16 4.47 -19.60
CA LEU A 25 3.86 3.90 -19.96
C LEU A 25 3.39 4.53 -21.29
N THR A 26 2.96 3.67 -22.24
CA THR A 26 2.66 4.10 -23.63
C THR A 26 1.17 4.02 -23.99
N GLY A 27 0.29 3.87 -23.00
CA GLY A 27 -1.15 3.74 -23.17
C GLY A 27 -1.62 2.45 -22.54
N VAL A 28 -1.67 2.41 -21.21
CA VAL A 28 -2.09 1.24 -20.45
C VAL A 28 -3.59 1.33 -20.22
N ASP A 29 -4.28 0.24 -20.58
CA ASP A 29 -5.67 -0.03 -20.25
C ASP A 29 -5.69 -1.22 -19.30
N LEU A 30 -6.42 -1.09 -18.18
CA LEU A 30 -6.55 -2.12 -17.16
C LEU A 30 -7.87 -1.92 -16.41
N GLU A 31 -8.57 -3.00 -16.11
CA GLU A 31 -9.78 -2.97 -15.32
C GLU A 31 -9.72 -4.09 -14.28
N LEU A 32 -10.02 -3.75 -13.02
CA LEU A 32 -10.14 -4.70 -11.91
C LEU A 32 -11.53 -4.57 -11.32
N GLU A 33 -12.18 -5.70 -11.10
CA GLU A 33 -13.43 -5.80 -10.37
C GLU A 33 -13.18 -5.96 -8.85
N GLU A 34 -14.24 -5.78 -8.07
CA GLU A 34 -14.18 -5.97 -6.62
C GLU A 34 -13.77 -7.40 -6.27
N GLY A 35 -12.72 -7.53 -5.45
CA GLY A 35 -12.18 -8.81 -5.00
C GLY A 35 -11.12 -9.43 -5.93
N ASP A 36 -10.81 -8.80 -7.07
CA ASP A 36 -9.77 -9.30 -7.97
C ASP A 36 -8.38 -9.26 -7.30
N PHE A 37 -7.59 -10.30 -7.56
CA PHE A 37 -6.16 -10.33 -7.27
C PHE A 37 -5.38 -10.40 -8.59
N VAL A 38 -4.78 -9.28 -8.98
CA VAL A 38 -4.08 -9.14 -10.25
C VAL A 38 -2.58 -8.90 -10.03
N THR A 39 -1.74 -9.64 -10.74
CA THR A 39 -0.28 -9.51 -10.70
C THR A 39 0.25 -8.92 -11.99
N VAL A 40 1.05 -7.85 -11.86
CA VAL A 40 1.76 -7.21 -12.98
C VAL A 40 3.15 -7.82 -13.09
N ILE A 41 3.40 -8.54 -14.20
CA ILE A 41 4.68 -9.21 -14.46
C ILE A 41 5.47 -8.45 -15.51
N GLY A 42 6.78 -8.34 -15.30
CA GLY A 42 7.68 -7.71 -16.26
C GLY A 42 9.09 -7.53 -15.69
N GLY A 43 10.07 -7.37 -16.57
CA GLY A 43 11.47 -7.14 -16.18
C GLY A 43 11.71 -5.81 -15.47
N ASN A 44 12.95 -5.61 -14.99
CA ASN A 44 13.34 -4.34 -14.37
C ASN A 44 13.23 -3.20 -15.40
N GLY A 45 12.61 -2.10 -14.99
CA GLY A 45 12.39 -0.95 -15.86
C GLY A 45 11.17 -1.05 -16.81
N ALA A 46 10.37 -2.14 -16.74
CA ALA A 46 9.16 -2.32 -17.54
C ALA A 46 8.00 -1.37 -17.18
N GLY A 47 8.14 -0.56 -16.13
CA GLY A 47 7.11 0.41 -15.74
C GLY A 47 6.18 -0.03 -14.62
N LYS A 48 6.37 -1.23 -14.02
CA LYS A 48 5.52 -1.76 -12.94
C LYS A 48 5.34 -0.76 -11.78
N SER A 49 6.44 -0.39 -11.13
CA SER A 49 6.38 0.59 -10.03
C SER A 49 5.93 1.98 -10.50
N THR A 50 6.16 2.35 -11.77
CA THR A 50 5.61 3.58 -12.35
C THR A 50 4.09 3.51 -12.39
N LEU A 51 3.52 2.39 -12.84
CA LEU A 51 2.07 2.17 -12.88
C LEU A 51 1.47 2.28 -11.46
N LEU A 52 2.02 1.56 -10.48
CA LEU A 52 1.57 1.62 -9.09
C LEU A 52 1.67 3.04 -8.50
N ASN A 53 2.77 3.76 -8.79
CA ASN A 53 2.95 5.14 -8.35
C ASN A 53 1.95 6.12 -9.01
N MET A 54 1.55 5.88 -10.26
CA MET A 54 0.53 6.69 -10.92
C MET A 54 -0.86 6.42 -10.36
N ILE A 55 -1.22 5.17 -10.10
CA ILE A 55 -2.47 4.81 -9.42
C ILE A 55 -2.51 5.44 -8.03
N ALA A 56 -1.39 5.41 -7.30
CA ALA A 56 -1.27 6.04 -5.98
C ALA A 56 -1.30 7.58 -6.01
N GLY A 57 -1.09 8.23 -7.17
CA GLY A 57 -1.05 9.68 -7.29
C GLY A 57 0.29 10.33 -6.94
N VAL A 58 1.36 9.54 -6.86
CA VAL A 58 2.74 10.02 -6.67
C VAL A 58 3.23 10.75 -7.92
N TYR A 59 2.94 10.19 -9.10
CA TYR A 59 3.27 10.80 -10.39
C TYR A 59 2.02 11.30 -11.09
N PRO A 60 2.02 12.55 -11.61
CA PRO A 60 0.92 13.04 -12.44
C PRO A 60 0.89 12.31 -13.79
N LEU A 61 -0.32 12.13 -14.33
CA LEU A 61 -0.55 11.61 -15.68
C LEU A 61 -0.04 12.58 -16.74
N ASP A 62 0.49 12.03 -17.84
CA ASP A 62 0.69 12.83 -19.06
C ASP A 62 -0.58 12.83 -19.91
N SER A 63 -1.29 11.69 -19.97
CA SER A 63 -2.62 11.55 -20.59
C SER A 63 -3.29 10.26 -20.09
N GLY A 64 -4.60 10.16 -20.35
CA GLY A 64 -5.44 9.04 -19.92
C GLY A 64 -6.26 9.39 -18.70
N VAL A 65 -6.97 8.39 -18.17
CA VAL A 65 -7.85 8.51 -17.00
C VAL A 65 -7.59 7.36 -16.02
N ILE A 66 -7.64 7.67 -14.74
CA ILE A 66 -7.62 6.68 -13.64
C ILE A 66 -8.89 6.89 -12.81
N GLU A 67 -9.69 5.83 -12.70
CA GLU A 67 -10.88 5.79 -11.86
C GLU A 67 -10.70 4.77 -10.73
N LEU A 68 -11.08 5.16 -9.51
CA LEU A 68 -11.13 4.30 -8.33
C LEU A 68 -12.56 4.29 -7.79
N ASP A 69 -13.16 3.10 -7.69
CA ASP A 69 -14.55 2.92 -7.21
C ASP A 69 -15.51 3.90 -7.93
N GLY A 70 -15.42 3.99 -9.26
CA GLY A 70 -16.22 4.86 -10.12
C GLY A 70 -15.90 6.36 -10.04
N THR A 71 -14.88 6.76 -9.28
CA THR A 71 -14.47 8.16 -9.14
C THR A 71 -13.22 8.46 -9.96
N ASP A 72 -13.26 9.47 -10.83
CA ASP A 72 -12.06 9.96 -11.54
C ASP A 72 -11.09 10.60 -10.55
N VAL A 73 -9.94 9.93 -10.35
CA VAL A 73 -8.88 10.38 -9.46
C VAL A 73 -7.67 10.94 -10.21
N SER A 74 -7.73 11.06 -11.53
CA SER A 74 -6.58 11.41 -12.39
C SER A 74 -5.81 12.63 -11.93
N ARG A 75 -6.49 13.62 -11.38
CA ARG A 75 -5.91 14.90 -10.90
C ARG A 75 -5.77 14.99 -9.38
N LEU A 76 -6.20 13.97 -8.65
CA LEU A 76 -6.09 13.97 -7.19
C LEU A 76 -4.66 13.66 -6.75
N SER A 77 -4.21 14.36 -5.70
CA SER A 77 -2.91 14.11 -5.06
C SER A 77 -2.90 12.79 -4.30
N GLU A 78 -1.71 12.25 -4.01
CA GLU A 78 -1.53 11.03 -3.22
C GLU A 78 -2.30 11.05 -1.87
N PRO A 79 -2.24 12.12 -1.04
CA PRO A 79 -3.03 12.19 0.19
C PRO A 79 -4.54 12.11 -0.04
N ALA A 80 -5.04 12.69 -1.13
CA ALA A 80 -6.46 12.66 -1.45
C ALA A 80 -6.91 11.24 -1.85
N ARG A 81 -6.06 10.47 -2.56
CA ARG A 81 -6.36 9.08 -2.94
C ARG A 81 -6.19 8.08 -1.79
N ALA A 82 -5.51 8.46 -0.70
CA ALA A 82 -5.23 7.59 0.42
C ALA A 82 -6.48 7.03 1.13
N THR A 83 -7.67 7.59 0.90
CA THR A 83 -8.94 7.06 1.39
C THR A 83 -9.35 5.76 0.71
N TRP A 84 -9.01 5.57 -0.56
CA TRP A 84 -9.31 4.37 -1.34
C TRP A 84 -8.20 3.32 -1.27
N LEU A 85 -6.95 3.77 -1.04
CA LEU A 85 -5.76 2.95 -1.27
C LEU A 85 -5.11 2.47 0.04
N GLY A 86 -4.77 1.17 0.08
CA GLY A 86 -3.71 0.63 0.92
C GLY A 86 -2.45 0.46 0.09
N ARG A 87 -1.28 0.73 0.65
CA ARG A 87 -0.03 0.57 -0.07
C ARG A 87 1.04 -0.08 0.77
N VAL A 88 1.70 -1.09 0.20
CA VAL A 88 2.90 -1.72 0.76
C VAL A 88 4.05 -1.50 -0.22
N PHE A 89 5.17 -0.98 0.28
CA PHE A 89 6.35 -0.65 -0.51
C PHE A 89 7.35 -1.80 -0.53
N GLN A 90 8.22 -1.81 -1.55
CA GLN A 90 9.35 -2.72 -1.64
C GLN A 90 10.29 -2.56 -0.43
N ASP A 91 10.59 -1.32 -0.05
CA ASP A 91 11.35 -1.00 1.14
C ASP A 91 10.41 -0.81 2.34
N PRO A 92 10.46 -1.70 3.36
CA PRO A 92 9.60 -1.62 4.53
C PRO A 92 9.83 -0.35 5.37
N MET A 93 10.95 0.34 5.19
CA MET A 93 11.24 1.62 5.87
C MET A 93 10.31 2.75 5.40
N ARG A 94 9.86 2.71 4.15
CA ARG A 94 9.03 3.76 3.56
C ARG A 94 7.59 3.76 4.04
N GLY A 95 7.11 2.62 4.54
CA GLY A 95 5.73 2.46 5.03
C GLY A 95 5.55 2.77 6.52
N THR A 96 6.65 3.06 7.26
CA THR A 96 6.64 3.20 8.71
C THR A 96 7.45 4.40 9.20
N ALA A 97 7.09 4.93 10.37
CA ALA A 97 7.88 5.91 11.11
C ALA A 97 8.82 5.16 12.07
N ALA A 98 10.10 4.99 11.67
CA ALA A 98 11.06 4.13 12.37
C ALA A 98 11.32 4.53 13.83
N ASP A 99 11.31 5.83 14.14
CA ASP A 99 11.54 6.37 15.49
C ASP A 99 10.32 6.33 16.39
N MET A 100 9.15 6.04 15.83
CA MET A 100 7.90 5.92 16.58
C MET A 100 7.66 4.48 17.02
N GLN A 101 6.83 4.31 18.06
CA GLN A 101 6.42 3.01 18.58
C GLN A 101 5.46 2.30 17.63
N ILE A 102 5.26 0.99 17.83
CA ILE A 102 4.35 0.19 17.00
C ILE A 102 2.91 0.70 17.11
N ASP A 103 2.44 0.97 18.34
CA ASP A 103 1.09 1.51 18.57
C ASP A 103 0.87 2.90 17.96
N GLU A 104 1.90 3.76 17.97
CA GLU A 104 1.85 5.06 17.31
C GLU A 104 1.76 4.94 15.79
N ASN A 105 2.51 4.02 15.18
CA ASN A 105 2.42 3.72 13.75
C ASN A 105 1.02 3.21 13.36
N LEU A 106 0.43 2.29 14.15
CA LEU A 106 -0.93 1.81 13.95
C LEU A 106 -1.96 2.95 14.07
N ALA A 107 -1.78 3.83 15.06
CA ALA A 107 -2.64 4.98 15.25
C ALA A 107 -2.60 5.96 14.06
N LEU A 108 -1.42 6.20 13.47
CA LEU A 108 -1.28 6.99 12.25
C LEU A 108 -2.00 6.33 11.07
N ALA A 109 -1.82 5.02 10.89
CA ALA A 109 -2.46 4.27 9.82
C ALA A 109 -4.00 4.30 9.94
N LYS A 110 -4.55 4.13 11.14
CA LYS A 110 -6.00 4.18 11.42
C LYS A 110 -6.64 5.54 11.12
N ARG A 111 -5.83 6.59 11.10
CA ARG A 111 -6.28 7.97 10.82
C ARG A 111 -6.13 8.39 9.36
N ARG A 112 -5.67 7.48 8.50
CA ARG A 112 -5.55 7.73 7.06
C ARG A 112 -6.90 8.16 6.48
N GLY A 113 -6.88 9.24 5.66
CA GLY A 113 -8.07 9.79 5.05
C GLY A 113 -9.04 10.53 5.99
N LYS A 114 -8.73 10.61 7.30
CA LYS A 114 -9.57 11.32 8.27
C LYS A 114 -9.05 12.73 8.52
N LYS A 115 -9.96 13.66 8.83
CA LYS A 115 -9.60 15.01 9.29
C LYS A 115 -8.82 14.91 10.60
N ARG A 116 -7.71 15.64 10.69
CA ARG A 116 -6.91 15.73 11.92
C ARG A 116 -7.58 16.68 12.88
N THR A 117 -7.64 16.28 14.15
CA THR A 117 -8.17 17.09 15.27
C THR A 117 -7.12 17.16 16.37
N LEU A 118 -7.38 17.95 17.42
CA LEU A 118 -6.56 18.03 18.64
C LEU A 118 -6.88 16.88 19.63
N ALA A 119 -7.53 15.79 19.19
CA ALA A 119 -7.78 14.63 20.02
C ALA A 119 -6.49 13.86 20.35
N TRP A 120 -6.54 13.06 21.42
CA TRP A 120 -5.43 12.20 21.81
C TRP A 120 -4.97 11.31 20.66
N GLY A 121 -3.64 11.15 20.53
CA GLY A 121 -3.01 10.37 19.47
C GLY A 121 -3.42 8.90 19.47
N ILE A 122 -3.61 8.29 20.65
CA ILE A 122 -4.04 6.90 20.81
C ILE A 122 -5.13 6.87 21.89
N THR A 123 -6.29 6.29 21.59
CA THR A 123 -7.39 6.11 22.55
C THR A 123 -7.19 4.87 23.42
N LYS A 124 -7.93 4.77 24.54
CA LYS A 124 -7.91 3.56 25.39
C LYS A 124 -8.37 2.33 24.60
N GLU A 125 -9.43 2.44 23.84
CA GLU A 125 -9.97 1.37 22.98
C GLU A 125 -8.94 0.89 21.95
N GLU A 126 -8.19 1.81 21.35
CA GLU A 126 -7.11 1.45 20.42
C GLU A 126 -6.01 0.66 21.11
N LYS A 127 -5.59 1.06 22.31
CA LYS A 127 -4.61 0.31 23.10
C LYS A 127 -5.05 -1.12 23.45
N GLU A 128 -6.34 -1.34 23.63
CA GLU A 128 -6.91 -2.66 23.89
C GLU A 128 -7.05 -3.50 22.62
N GLN A 129 -7.32 -2.89 21.47
CA GLN A 129 -7.51 -3.58 20.20
C GLN A 129 -6.20 -3.95 19.49
N TYR A 130 -5.15 -3.13 19.58
CA TYR A 130 -3.91 -3.33 18.84
C TYR A 130 -3.18 -4.64 19.16
N PRO A 131 -3.11 -5.14 20.41
CA PRO A 131 -2.51 -6.43 20.69
C PRO A 131 -3.19 -7.58 19.93
N ALA A 132 -4.53 -7.58 19.87
CA ALA A 132 -5.27 -8.61 19.15
C ALA A 132 -4.98 -8.57 17.64
N LEU A 133 -4.89 -7.36 17.05
CA LEU A 133 -4.51 -7.19 15.65
C LEU A 133 -3.08 -7.64 15.38
N LEU A 134 -2.12 -7.28 16.24
CA LEU A 134 -0.73 -7.69 16.10
C LEU A 134 -0.52 -9.20 16.26
N LYS A 135 -1.32 -9.84 17.11
CA LYS A 135 -1.31 -11.29 17.31
C LYS A 135 -1.65 -12.05 16.04
N THR A 136 -2.49 -11.49 15.14
CA THR A 136 -2.82 -12.12 13.84
C THR A 136 -1.62 -12.29 12.94
N LEU A 137 -0.55 -11.50 13.16
CA LEU A 137 0.70 -11.58 12.38
C LEU A 137 1.58 -12.76 12.80
N ASP A 138 1.38 -13.32 14.00
CA ASP A 138 2.18 -14.43 14.59
C ASP A 138 3.71 -14.16 14.60
N LEU A 139 4.09 -12.92 14.95
CA LEU A 139 5.48 -12.44 14.95
C LEU A 139 5.93 -11.88 16.31
N GLY A 140 5.15 -12.09 17.39
CA GLY A 140 5.45 -11.63 18.74
C GLY A 140 5.44 -10.11 18.90
N LEU A 141 4.72 -9.39 18.04
CA LEU A 141 4.61 -7.92 18.09
C LEU A 141 3.57 -7.43 19.10
N ASP A 142 2.62 -8.29 19.45
CA ASP A 142 1.53 -8.04 20.40
C ASP A 142 2.02 -7.72 21.81
N THR A 143 3.17 -8.27 22.22
CA THR A 143 3.82 -8.03 23.53
C THR A 143 4.83 -6.86 23.48
N ARG A 144 5.06 -6.25 22.33
CA ARG A 144 6.12 -5.26 22.10
C ARG A 144 5.61 -3.93 21.54
N MET A 145 4.39 -3.55 21.84
CA MET A 145 3.74 -2.35 21.26
C MET A 145 4.52 -1.04 21.46
N SER A 146 5.21 -0.91 22.60
CA SER A 146 6.05 0.27 22.91
C SER A 146 7.45 0.21 22.27
N ALA A 147 7.78 -0.85 21.55
CA ALA A 147 9.07 -0.92 20.84
C ALA A 147 9.06 0.03 19.62
N LYS A 148 10.19 0.69 19.38
CA LYS A 148 10.38 1.49 18.16
C LYS A 148 10.38 0.58 16.94
N VAL A 149 9.67 0.99 15.88
CA VAL A 149 9.58 0.20 14.64
C VAL A 149 10.94 0.02 13.97
N GLY A 150 11.87 0.97 14.15
CA GLY A 150 13.25 0.86 13.69
C GLY A 150 14.02 -0.34 14.22
N LEU A 151 13.61 -0.91 15.37
CA LEU A 151 14.23 -2.09 15.99
C LEU A 151 13.66 -3.43 15.51
N LEU A 152 12.65 -3.42 14.65
CA LEU A 152 12.04 -4.62 14.10
C LEU A 152 12.91 -5.21 12.98
N SER A 153 12.87 -6.54 12.84
CA SER A 153 13.44 -7.20 11.65
C SER A 153 12.70 -6.77 10.38
N GLY A 154 13.33 -6.95 9.21
CA GLY A 154 12.72 -6.61 7.91
C GLY A 154 11.35 -7.27 7.74
N GLY A 155 11.22 -8.56 8.05
CA GLY A 155 9.95 -9.29 7.95
C GLY A 155 8.88 -8.81 8.94
N GLN A 156 9.27 -8.54 10.20
CA GLN A 156 8.35 -7.98 11.19
C GLN A 156 7.83 -6.62 10.76
N ARG A 157 8.71 -5.77 10.21
CA ARG A 157 8.34 -4.45 9.71
C ARG A 157 7.44 -4.54 8.48
N GLN A 158 7.75 -5.46 7.56
CA GLN A 158 6.91 -5.68 6.37
C GLN A 158 5.51 -6.18 6.74
N ALA A 159 5.40 -7.13 7.66
CA ALA A 159 4.12 -7.60 8.15
C ALA A 159 3.33 -6.48 8.86
N LEU A 160 4.01 -5.64 9.67
CA LEU A 160 3.40 -4.46 10.28
C LEU A 160 2.90 -3.48 9.20
N THR A 161 3.69 -3.22 8.16
CA THR A 161 3.29 -2.34 7.04
C THR A 161 2.06 -2.87 6.32
N LEU A 162 2.00 -4.19 6.09
CA LEU A 162 0.83 -4.83 5.50
C LEU A 162 -0.43 -4.67 6.39
N LEU A 163 -0.30 -4.92 7.69
CA LEU A 163 -1.39 -4.69 8.65
C LEU A 163 -1.85 -3.22 8.62
N MET A 164 -0.91 -2.27 8.65
CA MET A 164 -1.21 -0.84 8.58
C MET A 164 -1.89 -0.45 7.26
N ALA A 165 -1.46 -1.02 6.13
CA ALA A 165 -2.05 -0.76 4.83
C ALA A 165 -3.51 -1.23 4.74
N THR A 166 -3.84 -2.32 5.42
CA THR A 166 -5.16 -2.96 5.39
C THR A 166 -6.07 -2.59 6.58
N LEU A 167 -5.57 -1.84 7.56
CA LEU A 167 -6.27 -1.54 8.82
C LEU A 167 -7.60 -0.79 8.62
N THR A 168 -7.71 0.03 7.59
CA THR A 168 -8.91 0.83 7.27
C THR A 168 -9.75 0.23 6.15
N ASN A 169 -9.54 -1.05 5.80
CA ASN A 169 -10.22 -1.74 4.70
C ASN A 169 -10.21 -0.90 3.41
N PRO A 170 -9.03 -0.71 2.79
CA PRO A 170 -8.94 0.05 1.55
C PRO A 170 -9.74 -0.62 0.43
N LYS A 171 -10.20 0.15 -0.53
CA LYS A 171 -10.87 -0.34 -1.73
C LYS A 171 -9.91 -1.08 -2.67
N LEU A 172 -8.66 -0.63 -2.73
CA LEU A 172 -7.60 -1.24 -3.53
C LEU A 172 -6.31 -1.31 -2.71
N LEU A 173 -5.70 -2.50 -2.67
CA LEU A 173 -4.39 -2.73 -2.07
C LEU A 173 -3.33 -2.77 -3.19
N LEU A 174 -2.32 -1.92 -3.08
CA LEU A 174 -1.16 -1.88 -3.98
C LEU A 174 0.06 -2.50 -3.30
N LEU A 175 0.63 -3.55 -3.92
CA LEU A 175 1.79 -4.27 -3.42
C LEU A 175 2.95 -4.12 -4.41
N ASP A 176 3.98 -3.36 -4.05
CA ASP A 176 5.14 -3.09 -4.93
C ASP A 176 6.32 -3.97 -4.50
N GLU A 177 6.47 -5.16 -5.10
CA GLU A 177 7.57 -6.12 -4.84
C GLU A 177 7.87 -6.29 -3.33
N HIS A 178 6.85 -6.33 -2.51
CA HIS A 178 6.90 -6.16 -1.05
C HIS A 178 7.66 -7.27 -0.29
N THR A 179 8.16 -8.29 -0.97
CA THR A 179 8.96 -9.37 -0.38
C THR A 179 10.39 -9.44 -0.94
N ALA A 180 10.71 -8.62 -1.97
CA ALA A 180 12.00 -8.72 -2.68
C ALA A 180 13.23 -8.41 -1.80
N ALA A 181 13.07 -7.61 -0.74
CA ALA A 181 14.15 -7.24 0.18
C ALA A 181 14.30 -8.22 1.37
N LEU A 182 13.54 -9.32 1.41
CA LEU A 182 13.51 -10.28 2.51
C LEU A 182 14.26 -11.56 2.14
N ASP A 183 14.76 -12.27 3.16
CA ASP A 183 15.26 -13.63 2.96
C ASP A 183 14.11 -14.59 2.56
N PRO A 184 14.40 -15.70 1.85
CA PRO A 184 13.36 -16.57 1.27
C PRO A 184 12.35 -17.12 2.30
N LYS A 185 12.81 -17.44 3.51
CA LYS A 185 11.94 -17.99 4.56
C LYS A 185 10.97 -16.93 5.10
N THR A 186 11.48 -15.72 5.30
CA THR A 186 10.67 -14.58 5.76
C THR A 186 9.74 -14.09 4.65
N ALA A 187 10.23 -14.04 3.38
CA ALA A 187 9.42 -13.68 2.23
C ALA A 187 8.19 -14.60 2.10
N LYS A 188 8.38 -15.91 2.23
CA LYS A 188 7.27 -16.87 2.20
C LYS A 188 6.23 -16.58 3.28
N LYS A 189 6.67 -16.35 4.54
CA LYS A 189 5.75 -16.02 5.63
C LYS A 189 4.95 -14.75 5.37
N VAL A 190 5.58 -13.72 4.79
CA VAL A 190 4.90 -12.46 4.46
C VAL A 190 3.92 -12.66 3.30
N LEU A 191 4.25 -13.51 2.31
CA LEU A 191 3.32 -13.86 1.23
C LEU A 191 2.11 -14.62 1.76
N ASP A 192 2.33 -15.67 2.57
CA ASP A 192 1.25 -16.46 3.19
C ASP A 192 0.31 -15.54 4.03
N LEU A 193 0.90 -14.58 4.75
CA LEU A 193 0.15 -13.59 5.52
C LEU A 193 -0.63 -12.62 4.60
N THR A 194 -0.03 -12.20 3.47
CA THR A 194 -0.68 -11.34 2.49
C THR A 194 -1.91 -12.02 1.90
N GLU A 195 -1.74 -13.27 1.44
CA GLU A 195 -2.82 -14.09 0.90
C GLU A 195 -3.96 -14.23 1.91
N LYS A 196 -3.64 -14.62 3.14
CA LYS A 196 -4.62 -14.73 4.23
C LYS A 196 -5.41 -13.44 4.45
N ILE A 197 -4.75 -12.28 4.56
CA ILE A 197 -5.42 -10.99 4.81
C ILE A 197 -6.29 -10.59 3.62
N VAL A 198 -5.81 -10.80 2.39
CA VAL A 198 -6.54 -10.47 1.16
C VAL A 198 -7.82 -11.32 1.07
N ASP A 199 -7.71 -12.63 1.31
CA ASP A 199 -8.82 -13.57 1.22
C ASP A 199 -9.86 -13.32 2.32
N GLU A 200 -9.43 -13.17 3.58
CA GLU A 200 -10.32 -12.92 4.73
C GLU A 200 -11.10 -11.61 4.58
N ARG A 201 -10.50 -10.58 3.98
CA ARG A 201 -11.09 -9.25 3.83
C ARG A 201 -11.63 -8.98 2.43
N LYS A 202 -11.48 -9.93 1.50
CA LYS A 202 -11.86 -9.81 0.07
C LYS A 202 -11.35 -8.51 -0.56
N LEU A 203 -10.08 -8.20 -0.34
CA LEU A 203 -9.47 -6.98 -0.82
C LEU A 203 -9.15 -7.08 -2.31
N THR A 204 -9.59 -6.13 -3.11
CA THR A 204 -9.09 -5.95 -4.47
C THR A 204 -7.61 -5.61 -4.42
N THR A 205 -6.77 -6.37 -5.11
CA THR A 205 -5.31 -6.28 -4.96
C THR A 205 -4.61 -6.21 -6.30
N LEU A 206 -3.67 -5.27 -6.44
CA LEU A 206 -2.76 -5.16 -7.57
C LEU A 206 -1.31 -5.30 -7.07
N MET A 207 -0.63 -6.34 -7.54
CA MET A 207 0.76 -6.67 -7.16
C MET A 207 1.72 -6.60 -8.36
#